data_51d18c917e2e0c77ea3e2a417b50af5d
#
_entry.id   51d18c917e2e0c77ea3e2a417b50af5d
#
_cell.length_a   1.000
_cell.length_b   1.000
_cell.length_c   1.000
_cell.angle_alpha   90.00
_cell.angle_beta   90.00
_cell.angle_gamma   90.00
#
_symmetry.space_group_name_H-M   'P 1'
#
loop_
_entity.id
_entity.type
_entity.pdbx_description
1 polymer ?
#
loop_
_entity_poly.entity_id
_entity_poly.type
_entity_poly.pdbx_seq_one_letter_code
_entity_poly.pdbx_strand_id
1 'polypeptide(L)'
;FTYPLLFMLEKTFGFTSDVTLVELSNINNPLLRQMSETVPGTFQHSMQVANLAAEVANHIGAKSQLVRTAALYHDIGKMEHPAFFTENQSGGINPHKRLKYEQSAKVVINHVIDGLKLAEKHNLPKVIKDFICTHHGKGVTKYFYISWKNEHPNEEIEEALFTYPGPNPFTKEHAILMMADAVEAASRSLSEYTEESISNLVDKIIDTQVSDEFFKECPITV
;
A
#
# COMPACT_ATOMS: atom_id res chain seq x y z
N PHE A 1 16.39 28.27 15.89
CA PHE A 1 17.17 27.23 16.60
C PHE A 1 16.38 25.92 16.82
N THR A 2 15.05 25.92 16.80
CA THR A 2 14.21 24.74 17.16
C THR A 2 14.27 23.62 16.11
N TYR A 3 14.16 23.95 14.81
CA TYR A 3 14.14 22.95 13.73
C TYR A 3 15.43 22.13 13.58
N PRO A 4 16.64 22.74 13.54
CA PRO A 4 17.88 21.96 13.48
C PRO A 4 18.07 21.04 14.68
N LEU A 5 17.65 21.48 15.88
CA LEU A 5 17.71 20.67 17.10
C LEU A 5 16.76 19.47 17.01
N LEU A 6 15.52 19.68 16.53
CA LEU A 6 14.53 18.62 16.35
C LEU A 6 15.07 17.55 15.39
N PHE A 7 15.58 17.97 14.22
CA PHE A 7 16.16 17.05 13.24
C PHE A 7 17.34 16.24 13.82
N MET A 8 18.20 16.89 14.62
CA MET A 8 19.31 16.20 15.29
C MET A 8 18.80 15.17 16.30
N LEU A 9 17.74 15.49 17.06
CA LEU A 9 17.12 14.57 18.01
C LEU A 9 16.44 13.39 17.30
N GLU A 10 15.70 13.63 16.22
CA GLU A 10 15.09 12.57 15.41
C GLU A 10 16.14 11.58 14.90
N LYS A 11 17.25 12.10 14.35
CA LYS A 11 18.34 11.28 13.85
C LYS A 11 19.08 10.51 14.93
N THR A 12 19.22 11.10 16.12
CA THR A 12 19.96 10.48 17.23
C THR A 12 19.12 9.42 17.96
N PHE A 13 17.83 9.67 18.12
CA PHE A 13 16.92 8.79 18.88
C PHE A 13 16.04 7.91 18.00
N GLY A 14 16.08 8.08 16.67
CA GLY A 14 15.37 7.21 15.72
C GLY A 14 13.85 7.36 15.73
N PHE A 15 13.31 8.49 16.18
CA PHE A 15 11.88 8.78 16.08
C PHE A 15 11.59 9.75 14.93
N THR A 16 10.34 9.90 14.56
CA THR A 16 9.88 10.85 13.53
C THR A 16 8.82 11.74 14.16
N SER A 17 9.04 13.05 14.13
CA SER A 17 8.11 14.02 14.69
C SER A 17 6.95 14.31 13.73
N ASP A 18 5.87 14.87 14.29
CA ASP A 18 4.74 15.33 13.48
C ASP A 18 5.14 16.45 12.51
N VAL A 19 6.14 17.26 12.83
CA VAL A 19 6.69 18.29 11.92
C VAL A 19 7.25 17.64 10.67
N THR A 20 8.10 16.63 10.82
CA THR A 20 8.66 15.87 9.70
C THR A 20 7.57 15.16 8.91
N LEU A 21 6.55 14.60 9.55
CA LEU A 21 5.41 13.97 8.87
C LEU A 21 4.60 15.00 8.05
N VAL A 22 4.38 16.19 8.59
CA VAL A 22 3.69 17.29 7.86
C VAL A 22 4.50 17.74 6.66
N GLU A 23 5.82 17.90 6.78
CA GLU A 23 6.70 18.24 5.67
C GLU A 23 6.69 17.17 4.57
N LEU A 24 6.74 15.89 4.96
CA LEU A 24 6.66 14.76 4.02
C LEU A 24 5.29 14.67 3.34
N SER A 25 4.20 15.07 4.00
CA SER A 25 2.86 15.06 3.41
C SER A 25 2.57 16.21 2.46
N ASN A 26 3.52 17.13 2.30
CA ASN A 26 3.38 18.21 1.32
C ASN A 26 3.50 17.64 -0.10
N ILE A 27 2.46 17.81 -0.90
CA ILE A 27 2.40 17.32 -2.30
C ILE A 27 3.47 17.93 -3.21
N ASN A 28 4.08 19.06 -2.81
CA ASN A 28 5.22 19.65 -3.51
C ASN A 28 6.57 18.97 -3.15
N ASN A 29 6.57 17.98 -2.25
CA ASN A 29 7.75 17.15 -1.99
C ASN A 29 8.25 16.57 -3.31
N PRO A 30 9.56 16.64 -3.62
CA PRO A 30 10.10 16.20 -4.91
C PRO A 30 9.71 14.78 -5.30
N LEU A 31 9.67 13.84 -4.34
CA LEU A 31 9.30 12.45 -4.62
C LEU A 31 7.79 12.29 -4.93
N LEU A 32 6.92 12.97 -4.17
CA LEU A 32 5.49 12.96 -4.45
C LEU A 32 5.17 13.66 -5.78
N ARG A 33 5.88 14.73 -6.10
CA ARG A 33 5.77 15.40 -7.39
C ARG A 33 6.19 14.47 -8.53
N GLN A 34 7.33 13.79 -8.40
CA GLN A 34 7.76 12.79 -9.37
C GLN A 34 6.70 11.70 -9.55
N MET A 35 6.11 11.20 -8.44
CA MET A 35 5.03 10.22 -8.46
C MET A 35 3.82 10.72 -9.24
N SER A 36 3.39 11.97 -9.00
CA SER A 36 2.24 12.57 -9.69
C SER A 36 2.45 12.74 -11.20
N GLU A 37 3.69 12.92 -11.64
CA GLU A 37 4.05 13.06 -13.05
C GLU A 37 4.25 11.69 -13.74
N THR A 38 4.80 10.69 -13.02
CA THR A 38 5.15 9.37 -13.59
C THR A 38 3.98 8.38 -13.54
N VAL A 39 3.24 8.38 -12.43
CA VAL A 39 2.14 7.45 -12.12
C VAL A 39 0.93 8.19 -11.54
N PRO A 40 0.27 9.04 -12.35
CA PRO A 40 -0.82 9.91 -11.85
C PRO A 40 -1.99 9.13 -11.28
N GLY A 41 -2.31 7.95 -11.82
CA GLY A 41 -3.36 7.08 -11.29
C GLY A 41 -3.03 6.55 -9.90
N THR A 42 -1.79 6.08 -9.69
CA THR A 42 -1.31 5.65 -8.38
C THR A 42 -1.24 6.83 -7.39
N PHE A 43 -0.81 8.02 -7.84
CA PHE A 43 -0.80 9.20 -6.98
C PHE A 43 -2.22 9.57 -6.51
N GLN A 44 -3.20 9.55 -7.42
CA GLN A 44 -4.60 9.82 -7.07
C GLN A 44 -5.15 8.77 -6.08
N HIS A 45 -4.86 7.48 -6.32
CA HIS A 45 -5.18 6.40 -5.40
C HIS A 45 -4.59 6.65 -4.01
N SER A 46 -3.29 6.91 -3.92
CA SER A 46 -2.61 7.18 -2.65
C SER A 46 -3.21 8.37 -1.89
N MET A 47 -3.65 9.41 -2.60
CA MET A 47 -4.35 10.55 -1.98
C MET A 47 -5.72 10.15 -1.39
N GLN A 48 -6.47 9.30 -2.08
CA GLN A 48 -7.77 8.80 -1.59
C GLN A 48 -7.58 7.90 -0.37
N VAL A 49 -6.64 6.95 -0.45
CA VAL A 49 -6.27 6.09 0.68
C VAL A 49 -5.81 6.91 1.88
N ALA A 50 -4.98 7.95 1.65
CA ALA A 50 -4.50 8.83 2.72
C ALA A 50 -5.64 9.56 3.44
N ASN A 51 -6.65 10.03 2.70
CA ASN A 51 -7.81 10.70 3.29
C ASN A 51 -8.66 9.70 4.09
N LEU A 52 -8.99 8.55 3.51
CA LEU A 52 -9.78 7.50 4.16
C LEU A 52 -9.10 6.98 5.43
N ALA A 53 -7.83 6.59 5.31
CA ALA A 53 -7.07 6.04 6.43
C ALA A 53 -6.87 7.05 7.57
N ALA A 54 -6.66 8.34 7.25
CA ALA A 54 -6.56 9.38 8.25
C ALA A 54 -7.85 9.59 9.03
N GLU A 55 -8.99 9.52 8.36
CA GLU A 55 -10.31 9.66 8.99
C GLU A 55 -10.60 8.48 9.94
N VAL A 56 -10.34 7.25 9.48
CA VAL A 56 -10.43 6.07 10.34
C VAL A 56 -9.51 6.17 11.55
N ALA A 57 -8.25 6.59 11.34
CA ALA A 57 -7.28 6.76 12.40
C ALA A 57 -7.73 7.79 13.46
N ASN A 58 -8.34 8.88 13.03
CA ASN A 58 -8.93 9.89 13.93
C ASN A 58 -10.04 9.28 14.79
N HIS A 59 -10.94 8.50 14.19
CA HIS A 59 -12.08 7.90 14.87
C HIS A 59 -11.67 6.91 15.97
N ILE A 60 -10.62 6.13 15.75
CA ILE A 60 -10.16 5.11 16.71
C ILE A 60 -8.99 5.58 17.58
N GLY A 61 -8.64 6.87 17.54
CA GLY A 61 -7.54 7.42 18.33
C GLY A 61 -6.16 6.89 17.97
N ALA A 62 -5.93 6.59 16.67
CA ALA A 62 -4.62 6.25 16.12
C ALA A 62 -3.90 7.51 15.61
N LYS A 63 -2.64 7.36 15.19
CA LYS A 63 -1.79 8.47 14.72
C LYS A 63 -2.16 8.87 13.28
N SER A 64 -3.21 9.68 13.14
CA SER A 64 -3.80 10.08 11.86
C SER A 64 -2.78 10.71 10.91
N GLN A 65 -1.93 11.65 11.38
CA GLN A 65 -0.92 12.29 10.52
C GLN A 65 0.11 11.26 10.02
N LEU A 66 0.49 10.29 10.84
CA LEU A 66 1.41 9.22 10.44
C LEU A 66 0.79 8.37 9.33
N VAL A 67 -0.43 7.88 9.53
CA VAL A 67 -1.12 7.03 8.54
C VAL A 67 -1.33 7.79 7.23
N ARG A 68 -1.78 9.05 7.32
CA ARG A 68 -1.95 9.93 6.15
C ARG A 68 -0.65 10.05 5.35
N THR A 69 0.45 10.39 6.03
CA THR A 69 1.74 10.56 5.39
C THR A 69 2.21 9.25 4.77
N ALA A 70 2.14 8.15 5.51
CA ALA A 70 2.56 6.83 5.02
C ALA A 70 1.76 6.39 3.78
N ALA A 71 0.46 6.62 3.77
CA ALA A 71 -0.41 6.31 2.63
C ALA A 71 0.01 7.03 1.35
N LEU A 72 0.57 8.24 1.42
CA LEU A 72 1.08 8.94 0.23
C LEU A 72 2.28 8.24 -0.41
N TYR A 73 3.02 7.44 0.36
CA TYR A 73 4.26 6.81 -0.09
C TYR A 73 4.17 5.29 -0.25
N HIS A 74 3.09 4.64 0.18
CA HIS A 74 3.05 3.17 0.24
C HIS A 74 3.33 2.51 -1.11
N ASP A 75 2.92 3.15 -2.18
CA ASP A 75 2.93 2.66 -3.56
C ASP A 75 3.97 3.32 -4.48
N ILE A 76 4.94 4.06 -3.93
CA ILE A 76 5.95 4.78 -4.74
C ILE A 76 6.75 3.87 -5.68
N GLY A 77 6.88 2.59 -5.37
CA GLY A 77 7.59 1.63 -6.20
C GLY A 77 6.92 1.33 -7.54
N LYS A 78 5.64 1.63 -7.69
CA LYS A 78 4.93 1.51 -8.96
C LYS A 78 5.50 2.43 -10.06
N MET A 79 6.29 3.43 -9.67
CA MET A 79 7.01 4.30 -10.61
C MET A 79 8.04 3.56 -11.48
N GLU A 80 8.56 2.41 -11.04
CA GLU A 80 9.53 1.64 -11.82
C GLU A 80 8.87 0.91 -13.01
N HIS A 81 7.60 0.51 -12.87
CA HIS A 81 6.88 -0.23 -13.89
C HIS A 81 5.43 0.27 -14.09
N PRO A 82 5.19 1.53 -14.43
CA PRO A 82 3.86 2.16 -14.43
C PRO A 82 2.80 1.40 -15.21
N ALA A 83 3.14 0.89 -16.41
CA ALA A 83 2.21 0.25 -17.33
C ALA A 83 1.62 -1.08 -16.79
N PHE A 84 2.23 -1.68 -15.77
CA PHE A 84 1.75 -2.92 -15.16
C PHE A 84 0.64 -2.71 -14.13
N PHE A 85 0.36 -1.47 -13.73
CA PHE A 85 -0.67 -1.15 -12.75
C PHE A 85 -1.88 -0.52 -13.44
N THR A 86 -3.04 -1.13 -13.24
CA THR A 86 -4.26 -0.82 -13.99
C THR A 86 -4.69 0.63 -13.88
N GLU A 87 -4.49 1.25 -12.73
CA GLU A 87 -4.80 2.66 -12.48
C GLU A 87 -3.98 3.64 -13.32
N ASN A 88 -2.84 3.21 -13.87
CA ASN A 88 -1.99 4.00 -14.75
C ASN A 88 -2.13 3.63 -16.24
N GLN A 89 -2.93 2.62 -16.57
CA GLN A 89 -3.13 2.21 -17.95
C GLN A 89 -4.07 3.16 -18.67
N SER A 90 -3.57 3.85 -19.69
CA SER A 90 -4.37 4.66 -20.62
C SER A 90 -4.58 3.90 -21.93
N GLY A 91 -5.74 3.28 -22.08
CA GLY A 91 -6.27 2.92 -23.39
C GLY A 91 -5.60 1.80 -24.16
N GLY A 92 -5.43 0.58 -23.59
CA GLY A 92 -5.49 -0.52 -24.52
C GLY A 92 -4.53 -1.68 -24.40
N ILE A 93 -3.29 -1.56 -23.97
CA ILE A 93 -2.40 -2.73 -23.93
C ILE A 93 -2.06 -3.05 -22.48
N ASN A 94 -2.67 -4.13 -21.96
CA ASN A 94 -2.26 -4.69 -20.68
C ASN A 94 -1.00 -5.55 -20.90
N PRO A 95 0.18 -5.12 -20.39
CA PRO A 95 1.43 -5.85 -20.61
C PRO A 95 1.44 -7.25 -19.97
N HIS A 96 0.62 -7.48 -18.95
CA HIS A 96 0.46 -8.81 -18.31
C HIS A 96 0.00 -9.88 -19.32
N LYS A 97 -0.72 -9.53 -20.39
CA LYS A 97 -1.15 -10.48 -21.43
C LYS A 97 0.01 -11.16 -22.18
N ARG A 98 1.24 -10.63 -22.06
CA ARG A 98 2.44 -11.15 -22.71
C ARG A 98 3.35 -11.90 -21.77
N LEU A 99 2.99 -11.99 -20.50
CA LEU A 99 3.77 -12.63 -19.45
C LEU A 99 3.05 -13.87 -18.93
N LYS A 100 3.82 -14.82 -18.41
CA LYS A 100 3.29 -15.89 -17.58
C LYS A 100 2.77 -15.32 -16.25
N TYR A 101 1.87 -16.03 -15.58
CA TYR A 101 1.26 -15.54 -14.33
C TYR A 101 2.29 -15.30 -13.23
N GLU A 102 3.26 -16.20 -13.06
CA GLU A 102 4.34 -16.03 -12.08
C GLU A 102 5.24 -14.83 -12.39
N GLN A 103 5.44 -14.51 -13.67
CA GLN A 103 6.17 -13.31 -14.08
C GLN A 103 5.38 -12.04 -13.77
N SER A 104 4.09 -12.07 -14.05
CA SER A 104 3.16 -10.99 -13.74
C SER A 104 3.07 -10.73 -12.23
N ALA A 105 2.94 -11.80 -11.44
CA ALA A 105 2.95 -11.72 -9.98
C ALA A 105 4.25 -11.10 -9.47
N LYS A 106 5.40 -11.54 -10.00
CA LYS A 106 6.71 -10.99 -9.63
C LYS A 106 6.82 -9.49 -9.89
N VAL A 107 6.33 -9.00 -11.04
CA VAL A 107 6.35 -7.55 -11.35
C VAL A 107 5.49 -6.80 -10.34
N VAL A 108 4.28 -7.30 -10.04
CA VAL A 108 3.39 -6.66 -9.07
C VAL A 108 3.99 -6.68 -7.67
N ILE A 109 4.51 -7.82 -7.21
CA ILE A 109 5.14 -7.96 -5.89
C ILE A 109 6.36 -7.04 -5.74
N ASN A 110 7.13 -6.89 -6.79
CA ASN A 110 8.38 -6.11 -6.76
C ASN A 110 8.17 -4.63 -6.47
N HIS A 111 6.95 -4.05 -6.65
CA HIS A 111 6.75 -2.64 -6.30
C HIS A 111 7.04 -2.34 -4.82
N VAL A 112 6.85 -3.31 -3.93
CA VAL A 112 7.23 -3.17 -2.51
C VAL A 112 8.75 -3.01 -2.37
N ILE A 113 9.51 -3.86 -3.05
CA ILE A 113 10.98 -3.84 -3.01
C ILE A 113 11.52 -2.56 -3.66
N ASP A 114 10.95 -2.18 -4.79
CA ASP A 114 11.34 -0.98 -5.52
C ASP A 114 10.93 0.29 -4.76
N GLY A 115 9.78 0.27 -4.09
CA GLY A 115 9.36 1.31 -3.16
C GLY A 115 10.34 1.52 -2.02
N LEU A 116 10.86 0.43 -1.44
CA LEU A 116 11.90 0.51 -0.40
C LEU A 116 13.20 1.12 -0.92
N LYS A 117 13.65 0.73 -2.12
CA LYS A 117 14.86 1.31 -2.74
C LYS A 117 14.68 2.82 -2.97
N LEU A 118 13.51 3.23 -3.45
CA LEU A 118 13.19 4.65 -3.62
C LEU A 118 13.14 5.38 -2.27
N ALA A 119 12.53 4.78 -1.27
CA ALA A 119 12.47 5.33 0.09
C ALA A 119 13.86 5.51 0.71
N GLU A 120 14.77 4.55 0.51
CA GLU A 120 16.17 4.66 0.93
C GLU A 120 16.89 5.78 0.18
N LYS A 121 16.78 5.81 -1.14
CA LYS A 121 17.39 6.84 -2.00
C LYS A 121 16.98 8.26 -1.59
N HIS A 122 15.73 8.43 -1.17
CA HIS A 122 15.17 9.71 -0.76
C HIS A 122 15.22 9.95 0.76
N ASN A 123 15.92 9.09 1.51
CA ASN A 123 16.09 9.17 2.96
C ASN A 123 14.76 9.27 3.73
N LEU A 124 13.73 8.56 3.29
CA LEU A 124 12.47 8.52 4.03
C LEU A 124 12.67 7.87 5.42
N PRO A 125 11.99 8.35 6.46
CA PRO A 125 12.06 7.78 7.80
C PRO A 125 11.74 6.28 7.82
N LYS A 126 12.34 5.54 8.75
CA LYS A 126 12.08 4.11 8.92
C LYS A 126 10.60 3.80 9.04
N VAL A 127 9.87 4.61 9.82
CA VAL A 127 8.44 4.41 10.02
C VAL A 127 7.64 4.43 8.70
N ILE A 128 8.00 5.27 7.73
CA ILE A 128 7.35 5.29 6.41
C ILE A 128 7.73 4.04 5.60
N LYS A 129 9.00 3.61 5.67
CA LYS A 129 9.47 2.37 5.03
C LYS A 129 8.75 1.13 5.58
N ASP A 130 8.47 1.10 6.87
CA ASP A 130 7.71 0.02 7.51
C ASP A 130 6.30 -0.11 6.89
N PHE A 131 5.62 1.00 6.58
CA PHE A 131 4.33 0.96 5.86
C PHE A 131 4.47 0.44 4.42
N ILE A 132 5.52 0.83 3.69
CA ILE A 132 5.79 0.29 2.35
C ILE A 132 5.96 -1.24 2.40
N CYS A 133 6.60 -1.78 3.44
CA CYS A 133 6.75 -3.22 3.60
C CYS A 133 5.44 -3.95 3.94
N THR A 134 4.59 -3.32 4.75
CA THR A 134 3.49 -4.02 5.44
C THR A 134 2.14 -3.89 4.75
N HIS A 135 1.97 -2.95 3.79
CA HIS A 135 0.64 -2.64 3.25
C HIS A 135 -0.02 -3.82 2.50
N HIS A 136 0.76 -4.79 2.01
CA HIS A 136 0.27 -6.06 1.50
C HIS A 136 0.57 -7.27 2.40
N GLY A 137 1.35 -7.08 3.46
CA GLY A 137 1.76 -8.15 4.36
C GLY A 137 2.39 -9.33 3.62
N LYS A 138 1.97 -10.53 3.98
CA LYS A 138 2.26 -11.80 3.30
C LYS A 138 1.08 -12.24 2.42
N GLY A 139 0.37 -11.29 1.84
CA GLY A 139 -0.76 -11.55 0.95
C GLY A 139 -0.33 -12.24 -0.33
N VAL A 140 -1.26 -12.97 -0.93
CA VAL A 140 -1.08 -13.64 -2.22
C VAL A 140 -1.66 -12.76 -3.32
N THR A 141 -0.98 -12.66 -4.45
CA THR A 141 -1.52 -12.06 -5.69
C THR A 141 -2.57 -12.99 -6.28
N LYS A 142 -3.74 -13.05 -5.61
CA LYS A 142 -4.79 -14.08 -5.80
C LYS A 142 -5.21 -14.23 -7.26
N TYR A 143 -5.30 -13.13 -8.01
CA TYR A 143 -5.68 -13.20 -9.43
C TYR A 143 -4.71 -14.07 -10.24
N PHE A 144 -3.42 -13.83 -10.13
CA PHE A 144 -2.42 -14.59 -10.91
C PHE A 144 -2.31 -16.03 -10.42
N TYR A 145 -2.36 -16.26 -9.11
CA TYR A 145 -2.28 -17.60 -8.53
C TYR A 145 -3.47 -18.48 -8.94
N ILE A 146 -4.69 -17.95 -8.83
CA ILE A 146 -5.91 -18.68 -9.22
C ILE A 146 -5.94 -18.91 -10.72
N SER A 147 -5.55 -17.91 -11.53
CA SER A 147 -5.50 -18.05 -12.98
C SER A 147 -4.51 -19.13 -13.40
N TRP A 148 -3.34 -19.17 -12.76
CA TRP A 148 -2.35 -20.22 -13.00
C TRP A 148 -2.93 -21.61 -12.67
N LYS A 149 -3.54 -21.78 -11.50
CA LYS A 149 -4.16 -23.05 -11.10
C LYS A 149 -5.24 -23.52 -12.06
N ASN A 150 -6.06 -22.60 -12.56
CA ASN A 150 -7.13 -22.91 -13.49
C ASN A 150 -6.60 -23.40 -14.84
N GLU A 151 -5.46 -22.85 -15.31
CA GLU A 151 -4.82 -23.28 -16.55
C GLU A 151 -4.00 -24.57 -16.40
N HIS A 152 -3.53 -24.87 -15.15
CA HIS A 152 -2.68 -26.01 -14.84
C HIS A 152 -3.26 -26.91 -13.74
N PRO A 153 -4.47 -27.48 -13.94
CA PRO A 153 -5.22 -28.16 -12.85
C PRO A 153 -4.52 -29.40 -12.27
N ASN A 154 -3.55 -29.97 -13.00
CA ASN A 154 -2.82 -31.18 -12.59
C ASN A 154 -1.35 -30.90 -12.22
N GLU A 155 -0.98 -29.64 -12.14
CA GLU A 155 0.38 -29.23 -11.80
C GLU A 155 0.40 -28.52 -10.44
N GLU A 156 1.52 -28.65 -9.72
CA GLU A 156 1.75 -27.94 -8.47
C GLU A 156 2.70 -26.75 -8.73
N ILE A 157 2.43 -25.64 -8.06
CA ILE A 157 3.30 -24.48 -8.05
C ILE A 157 3.45 -23.97 -6.62
N GLU A 158 4.64 -23.49 -6.30
CA GLU A 158 4.89 -22.86 -5.01
C GLU A 158 4.12 -21.55 -4.88
N GLU A 159 3.18 -21.48 -3.93
CA GLU A 159 2.42 -20.27 -3.63
C GLU A 159 3.34 -19.09 -3.26
N ALA A 160 4.52 -19.38 -2.72
CA ALA A 160 5.53 -18.37 -2.41
C ALA A 160 5.92 -17.49 -3.61
N LEU A 161 5.82 -17.97 -4.85
CA LEU A 161 6.06 -17.19 -6.07
C LEU A 161 5.01 -16.08 -6.29
N PHE A 162 3.86 -16.20 -5.65
CA PHE A 162 2.74 -15.27 -5.74
C PHE A 162 2.52 -14.48 -4.45
N THR A 163 3.39 -14.66 -3.45
CA THR A 163 3.24 -14.11 -2.10
C THR A 163 4.14 -12.91 -1.90
N TYR A 164 3.58 -11.83 -1.34
CA TYR A 164 4.37 -10.66 -0.93
C TYR A 164 5.33 -11.00 0.20
N PRO A 165 6.49 -10.31 0.28
CA PRO A 165 7.53 -10.66 1.25
C PRO A 165 7.16 -10.36 2.70
N GLY A 166 6.16 -9.52 2.95
CA GLY A 166 5.79 -9.06 4.28
C GLY A 166 6.79 -8.04 4.85
N PRO A 167 6.79 -7.82 6.15
CA PRO A 167 5.98 -8.51 7.17
C PRO A 167 4.50 -8.14 7.14
N ASN A 168 3.67 -8.87 7.92
CA ASN A 168 2.31 -8.47 8.17
C ASN A 168 2.26 -7.18 9.01
N PRO A 169 1.15 -6.43 8.98
CA PRO A 169 0.89 -5.32 9.89
C PRO A 169 1.15 -5.68 11.35
N PHE A 170 1.82 -4.79 12.07
CA PHE A 170 2.17 -5.00 13.49
C PHE A 170 1.78 -3.82 14.40
N THR A 171 1.21 -2.77 13.84
CA THR A 171 0.54 -1.68 14.56
C THR A 171 -0.86 -1.45 14.01
N LYS A 172 -1.71 -0.79 14.79
CA LYS A 172 -3.05 -0.42 14.32
C LYS A 172 -3.00 0.51 13.09
N GLU A 173 -1.99 1.37 13.02
CA GLU A 173 -1.79 2.26 11.87
C GLU A 173 -1.49 1.50 10.58
N HIS A 174 -0.66 0.43 10.65
CA HIS A 174 -0.40 -0.44 9.51
C HIS A 174 -1.66 -1.19 9.07
N ALA A 175 -2.45 -1.70 10.03
CA ALA A 175 -3.72 -2.37 9.73
C ALA A 175 -4.71 -1.43 9.06
N ILE A 176 -4.84 -0.18 9.56
CA ILE A 176 -5.70 0.84 8.94
C ILE A 176 -5.31 1.08 7.48
N LEU A 177 -4.01 1.24 7.20
CA LEU A 177 -3.56 1.44 5.84
C LEU A 177 -3.90 0.25 4.94
N MET A 178 -3.61 -0.99 5.37
CA MET A 178 -3.92 -2.20 4.59
C MET A 178 -5.41 -2.32 4.29
N MET A 179 -6.28 -2.05 5.28
CA MET A 179 -7.73 -2.08 5.08
C MET A 179 -8.19 -0.97 4.12
N ALA A 180 -7.74 0.26 4.32
CA ALA A 180 -8.12 1.41 3.50
C ALA A 180 -7.68 1.27 2.04
N ASP A 181 -6.46 0.77 1.81
CA ASP A 181 -5.92 0.49 0.48
C ASP A 181 -6.79 -0.55 -0.26
N ALA A 182 -7.07 -1.68 0.38
CA ALA A 182 -7.90 -2.73 -0.20
C ALA A 182 -9.34 -2.26 -0.49
N VAL A 183 -9.93 -1.47 0.41
CA VAL A 183 -11.28 -0.91 0.23
C VAL A 183 -11.31 0.08 -0.93
N GLU A 184 -10.36 1.01 -1.00
CA GLU A 184 -10.29 1.98 -2.10
C GLU A 184 -10.14 1.27 -3.44
N ALA A 185 -9.18 0.34 -3.55
CA ALA A 185 -8.94 -0.40 -4.78
C ALA A 185 -10.17 -1.23 -5.22
N ALA A 186 -10.82 -1.92 -4.31
CA ALA A 186 -11.99 -2.75 -4.61
C ALA A 186 -13.25 -1.91 -4.91
N SER A 187 -13.39 -0.73 -4.31
CA SER A 187 -14.53 0.16 -4.53
C SER A 187 -14.72 0.54 -6.00
N ARG A 188 -13.63 0.60 -6.77
CA ARG A 188 -13.64 0.92 -8.22
C ARG A 188 -14.38 -0.11 -9.07
N SER A 189 -14.59 -1.31 -8.56
CA SER A 189 -15.30 -2.40 -9.23
C SER A 189 -16.79 -2.48 -8.86
N LEU A 190 -17.27 -1.63 -7.95
CA LEU A 190 -18.68 -1.56 -7.61
C LEU A 190 -19.51 -1.08 -8.80
N SER A 191 -20.59 -1.79 -9.09
CA SER A 191 -21.57 -1.39 -10.12
C SER A 191 -22.44 -0.22 -9.67
N GLU A 192 -22.69 -0.11 -8.37
CA GLU A 192 -23.50 0.93 -7.74
C GLU A 192 -22.85 1.37 -6.43
N TYR A 193 -22.90 2.68 -6.16
CA TYR A 193 -22.36 3.27 -4.93
C TYR A 193 -23.50 3.59 -3.97
N THR A 194 -24.09 2.53 -3.39
CA THR A 194 -25.08 2.65 -2.32
C THR A 194 -24.43 2.41 -0.96
N GLU A 195 -25.06 2.87 0.13
CA GLU A 195 -24.58 2.62 1.49
C GLU A 195 -24.46 1.11 1.75
N GLU A 196 -25.42 0.33 1.28
CA GLU A 196 -25.43 -1.14 1.43
C GLU A 196 -24.27 -1.78 0.65
N SER A 197 -24.04 -1.41 -0.62
CA SER A 197 -22.97 -1.98 -1.43
C SER A 197 -21.58 -1.66 -0.88
N ILE A 198 -21.40 -0.44 -0.35
CA ILE A 198 -20.15 -0.02 0.28
C ILE A 198 -19.94 -0.77 1.60
N SER A 199 -20.97 -0.86 2.47
CA SER A 199 -20.86 -1.58 3.73
C SER A 199 -20.50 -3.05 3.50
N ASN A 200 -21.22 -3.73 2.61
CA ASN A 200 -20.94 -5.14 2.26
C ASN A 200 -19.52 -5.34 1.71
N LEU A 201 -19.02 -4.37 0.93
CA LEU A 201 -17.65 -4.42 0.43
C LEU A 201 -16.62 -4.30 1.55
N VAL A 202 -16.81 -3.33 2.45
CA VAL A 202 -15.92 -3.07 3.60
C VAL A 202 -15.89 -4.31 4.50
N ASP A 203 -17.06 -4.81 4.91
CA ASP A 203 -17.17 -5.98 5.77
C ASP A 203 -16.48 -7.20 5.15
N LYS A 204 -16.74 -7.48 3.88
CA LYS A 204 -16.10 -8.58 3.16
C LYS A 204 -14.57 -8.48 3.12
N ILE A 205 -14.02 -7.27 2.91
CA ILE A 205 -12.58 -7.05 2.86
C ILE A 205 -11.97 -7.26 4.25
N ILE A 206 -12.56 -6.66 5.28
CA ILE A 206 -12.07 -6.78 6.65
C ILE A 206 -12.12 -8.24 7.10
N ASP A 207 -13.26 -8.93 6.92
CA ASP A 207 -13.41 -10.34 7.28
C ASP A 207 -12.38 -11.23 6.56
N THR A 208 -12.11 -10.96 5.28
CA THR A 208 -11.09 -11.70 4.53
C THR A 208 -9.71 -11.47 5.13
N GLN A 209 -9.32 -10.22 5.42
CA GLN A 209 -8.01 -9.89 5.96
C GLN A 209 -7.82 -10.44 7.39
N VAL A 210 -8.89 -10.47 8.19
CA VAL A 210 -8.90 -11.11 9.52
C VAL A 210 -8.74 -12.62 9.40
N SER A 211 -9.50 -13.25 8.48
CA SER A 211 -9.42 -14.70 8.23
C SER A 211 -8.05 -15.11 7.68
N ASP A 212 -7.42 -14.27 6.86
CA ASP A 212 -6.06 -14.46 6.35
C ASP A 212 -4.98 -14.15 7.44
N GLU A 213 -5.40 -13.83 8.68
CA GLU A 213 -4.56 -13.62 9.87
C GLU A 213 -3.56 -12.46 9.77
N PHE A 214 -3.81 -11.47 8.90
CA PHE A 214 -2.88 -10.36 8.70
C PHE A 214 -2.68 -9.50 9.95
N PHE A 215 -3.64 -9.46 10.87
CA PHE A 215 -3.65 -8.57 12.02
C PHE A 215 -3.32 -9.24 13.36
N LYS A 216 -2.81 -10.48 13.35
CA LYS A 216 -2.48 -11.22 14.58
C LYS A 216 -1.52 -10.46 15.51
N GLU A 217 -0.61 -9.68 14.93
CA GLU A 217 0.38 -8.92 15.70
C GLU A 217 -0.05 -7.48 15.99
N CYS A 218 -1.23 -7.07 15.50
CA CYS A 218 -1.72 -5.73 15.72
C CYS A 218 -2.47 -5.62 17.04
N PRO A 219 -2.27 -4.56 17.83
CA PRO A 219 -3.03 -4.30 19.06
C PRO A 219 -4.38 -3.68 18.70
N ILE A 220 -5.20 -4.41 17.93
CA ILE A 220 -6.57 -4.03 17.54
C ILE A 220 -7.52 -5.17 17.89
N THR A 221 -8.76 -4.81 18.24
CA THR A 221 -9.92 -5.71 18.25
C THR A 221 -10.74 -5.42 17.01
N VAL A 222 -10.98 -6.43 16.24
CA VAL A 222 -11.84 -6.37 15.05
C VAL A 222 -13.19 -6.99 15.40
#